data_7ccb2d76c76fa0975faf35b8f9fb993c
#
_entry.id   7ccb2d76c76fa0975faf35b8f9fb993c
#
_cell.length_a   1.000
_cell.length_b   1.000
_cell.length_c   1.000
_cell.angle_alpha   90.00
_cell.angle_beta   90.00
_cell.angle_gamma   90.00
#
_symmetry.space_group_name_H-M   'P 1'
#
loop_
_entity.id
_entity.type
_entity.pdbx_description
1 polymer ?
#
loop_
_entity_poly.entity_id
_entity_poly.type
_entity_poly.pdbx_seq_one_letter_code
_entity_poly.pdbx_strand_id
1 'polypeptide(L)'
;MQLPDGPTVVPFLHSLKWRGRYLEFLEWCERRYGGIFTYKKFGSRPYVVVSHPQAIKEIFTAPSKYFDSGKSNQAFRPLLGNKSLLLLDGNEHQRQRKLLMPPFHGDRLRTYSRAIEDITQQEISRWSTPQPFVIRSAVQVITLRIILRVLFGSEQELQAQALNQCLTSLVNSFLSPFPWQLLFFSRQKQQLDNLLYTQIQQRRQQGNFSSPDILNLLLATRDDTGQLLTDEEIRDELITLIMAGYETTTTTVLWSLYWVAKIPEVQEKLVAQLKALDSNLNPTAIAALPYLRAVFSETLRIYSITGFTFDRIVKIPLKIMDYEFEPGTVLSPCSYLTHQREEIYPLPKQFKPERFLERQFSPYEYYPFGGSNRLCIGMAFAQFEIQLILATILSRLHLSLADCQPVRPIPRGINLIPPLKLQIIAAQR
;
A
#
# COMPACT_ATOMS: atom_id res chain seq x y z
N MET A 1 -10.31 11.08 -33.45
CA MET A 1 -10.80 10.28 -32.30
C MET A 1 -11.09 11.19 -31.13
N GLN A 2 -12.21 11.03 -30.47
CA GLN A 2 -12.62 11.92 -29.37
C GLN A 2 -12.29 11.23 -28.04
N LEU A 3 -11.37 11.84 -27.28
CA LEU A 3 -11.14 11.40 -25.89
C LEU A 3 -12.42 11.60 -25.05
N PRO A 4 -12.62 10.82 -23.98
CA PRO A 4 -13.70 11.06 -23.04
C PRO A 4 -13.71 12.51 -22.57
N ASP A 5 -14.91 13.07 -22.39
CA ASP A 5 -15.07 14.42 -21.85
C ASP A 5 -14.43 14.55 -20.47
N GLY A 6 -14.16 15.79 -20.06
CA GLY A 6 -13.54 16.07 -18.79
C GLY A 6 -13.45 17.55 -18.46
N PRO A 7 -12.93 17.91 -17.28
CA PRO A 7 -12.82 19.30 -16.88
C PRO A 7 -11.91 20.10 -17.79
N THR A 8 -12.45 21.19 -18.37
CA THR A 8 -11.77 22.09 -19.31
C THR A 8 -10.99 23.20 -18.62
N VAL A 9 -11.15 23.37 -17.32
CA VAL A 9 -10.58 24.50 -16.57
C VAL A 9 -9.11 24.27 -16.25
N VAL A 10 -8.31 25.33 -16.42
CA VAL A 10 -6.87 25.36 -16.15
C VAL A 10 -6.56 24.78 -14.76
N PRO A 11 -5.61 23.85 -14.63
CA PRO A 11 -5.28 23.18 -13.37
C PRO A 11 -5.05 24.11 -12.17
N PHE A 12 -4.59 25.33 -12.42
CA PHE A 12 -4.33 26.33 -11.38
C PHE A 12 -5.61 26.83 -10.68
N LEU A 13 -6.66 27.18 -11.44
CA LEU A 13 -7.94 27.64 -10.87
C LEU A 13 -8.68 26.50 -10.16
N HIS A 14 -8.55 25.26 -10.68
CA HIS A 14 -9.05 24.07 -9.99
C HIS A 14 -8.29 23.81 -8.69
N SER A 15 -6.97 23.99 -8.68
CA SER A 15 -6.17 23.78 -7.47
C SER A 15 -6.56 24.73 -6.33
N LEU A 16 -6.96 25.96 -6.65
CA LEU A 16 -7.46 26.93 -5.66
C LEU A 16 -8.83 26.55 -5.11
N LYS A 17 -9.78 26.18 -5.99
CA LYS A 17 -11.15 25.80 -5.58
C LYS A 17 -11.19 24.51 -4.78
N TRP A 18 -10.34 23.53 -5.13
CA TRP A 18 -10.32 22.18 -4.55
C TRP A 18 -9.11 21.92 -3.64
N ARG A 19 -8.41 22.98 -3.21
CA ARG A 19 -7.26 22.87 -2.32
C ARG A 19 -7.62 22.10 -1.06
N GLY A 20 -6.97 20.94 -0.83
CA GLY A 20 -7.26 20.03 0.27
C GLY A 20 -8.54 19.20 0.11
N ARG A 21 -9.25 19.27 -1.04
CA ARG A 21 -10.51 18.57 -1.31
C ARG A 21 -10.43 17.74 -2.60
N TYR A 22 -9.30 17.06 -2.76
CA TYR A 22 -9.01 16.30 -3.99
C TYR A 22 -10.00 15.16 -4.26
N LEU A 23 -10.42 14.45 -3.23
CA LEU A 23 -11.38 13.34 -3.36
C LEU A 23 -12.76 13.85 -3.80
N GLU A 24 -13.23 14.95 -3.23
CA GLU A 24 -14.50 15.57 -3.62
C GLU A 24 -14.44 16.08 -5.07
N PHE A 25 -13.27 16.54 -5.53
CA PHE A 25 -13.07 16.89 -6.92
C PHE A 25 -13.22 15.68 -7.85
N LEU A 26 -12.60 14.55 -7.51
CA LEU A 26 -12.74 13.30 -8.28
C LEU A 26 -14.20 12.85 -8.34
N GLU A 27 -14.90 12.87 -7.22
CA GLU A 27 -16.33 12.52 -7.14
C GLU A 27 -17.21 13.48 -7.97
N TRP A 28 -16.89 14.77 -7.97
CA TRP A 28 -17.57 15.74 -8.81
C TRP A 28 -17.35 15.46 -10.31
N CYS A 29 -16.11 15.12 -10.70
CA CYS A 29 -15.80 14.72 -12.07
C CYS A 29 -16.60 13.49 -12.48
N GLU A 30 -16.60 12.45 -11.67
CA GLU A 30 -17.33 11.20 -11.95
C GLU A 30 -18.84 11.45 -12.13
N ARG A 31 -19.46 12.24 -11.24
CA ARG A 31 -20.88 12.60 -11.35
C ARG A 31 -21.18 13.41 -12.61
N ARG A 32 -20.24 14.24 -13.07
CA ARG A 32 -20.43 15.14 -14.22
C ARG A 32 -20.15 14.48 -15.56
N TYR A 33 -19.13 13.63 -15.62
CA TYR A 33 -18.59 13.09 -16.89
C TYR A 33 -18.73 11.56 -16.99
N GLY A 34 -19.17 10.89 -15.92
CA GLY A 34 -19.26 9.43 -15.87
C GLY A 34 -17.97 8.76 -15.40
N GLY A 35 -17.97 7.41 -15.45
CA GLY A 35 -16.88 6.58 -14.92
C GLY A 35 -15.61 6.54 -15.79
N ILE A 36 -15.55 7.29 -16.90
CA ILE A 36 -14.37 7.45 -17.75
C ILE A 36 -14.32 8.93 -18.15
N PHE A 37 -13.28 9.66 -17.71
CA PHE A 37 -13.14 11.07 -18.04
C PHE A 37 -11.68 11.49 -18.20
N THR A 38 -11.44 12.50 -19.02
CA THR A 38 -10.10 13.01 -19.30
C THR A 38 -9.74 14.14 -18.33
N TYR A 39 -8.61 13.99 -17.64
CA TYR A 39 -8.01 15.04 -16.84
C TYR A 39 -6.73 15.55 -17.51
N LYS A 40 -6.76 16.80 -18.00
CA LYS A 40 -5.61 17.41 -18.66
C LYS A 40 -4.76 18.18 -17.65
N LYS A 41 -3.55 17.69 -17.37
CA LYS A 41 -2.51 18.51 -16.74
C LYS A 41 -1.83 19.36 -17.82
N PHE A 42 -1.57 20.64 -17.51
CA PHE A 42 -0.91 21.57 -18.45
C PHE A 42 0.42 20.97 -18.98
N GLY A 43 0.58 20.88 -20.30
CA GLY A 43 1.79 20.36 -20.95
C GLY A 43 2.01 18.85 -20.84
N SER A 44 1.05 18.09 -20.31
CA SER A 44 1.18 16.64 -20.16
C SER A 44 0.37 15.84 -21.18
N ARG A 45 0.71 14.55 -21.30
CA ARG A 45 -0.06 13.57 -22.08
C ARG A 45 -1.51 13.50 -21.59
N PRO A 46 -2.49 13.13 -22.45
CA PRO A 46 -3.85 12.90 -22.00
C PRO A 46 -3.88 11.87 -20.86
N TYR A 47 -4.49 12.26 -19.75
CA TYR A 47 -4.63 11.43 -18.56
C TYR A 47 -6.10 11.09 -18.35
N VAL A 48 -6.45 9.84 -18.51
CA VAL A 48 -7.84 9.36 -18.47
C VAL A 48 -8.07 8.59 -17.17
N VAL A 49 -8.92 9.14 -16.32
CA VAL A 49 -9.36 8.49 -15.09
C VAL A 49 -10.45 7.47 -15.43
N VAL A 50 -10.30 6.25 -14.92
CA VAL A 50 -11.21 5.15 -15.18
C VAL A 50 -11.71 4.56 -13.86
N SER A 51 -13.03 4.57 -13.64
CA SER A 51 -13.69 4.00 -12.46
C SER A 51 -14.82 3.01 -12.82
N HIS A 52 -15.22 2.94 -14.10
CA HIS A 52 -16.28 2.05 -14.55
C HIS A 52 -15.81 0.58 -14.52
N PRO A 53 -16.49 -0.36 -13.82
CA PRO A 53 -16.01 -1.74 -13.65
C PRO A 53 -15.74 -2.49 -14.95
N GLN A 54 -16.57 -2.27 -15.99
CA GLN A 54 -16.36 -2.89 -17.30
C GLN A 54 -15.06 -2.39 -17.95
N ALA A 55 -14.79 -1.08 -17.88
CA ALA A 55 -13.54 -0.52 -18.40
C ALA A 55 -12.31 -1.01 -17.61
N ILE A 56 -12.43 -1.12 -16.28
CA ILE A 56 -11.40 -1.72 -15.42
C ILE A 56 -11.15 -3.17 -15.83
N LYS A 57 -12.20 -3.95 -16.08
CA LYS A 57 -12.09 -5.33 -16.58
C LYS A 57 -11.30 -5.36 -17.89
N GLU A 58 -11.66 -4.55 -18.86
CA GLU A 58 -10.98 -4.51 -20.16
C GLU A 58 -9.50 -4.11 -20.03
N ILE A 59 -9.17 -3.11 -19.17
CA ILE A 59 -7.78 -2.73 -18.89
C ILE A 59 -7.01 -3.87 -18.21
N PHE A 60 -7.60 -4.54 -17.23
CA PHE A 60 -6.89 -5.56 -16.45
C PHE A 60 -6.76 -6.90 -17.19
N THR A 61 -7.63 -7.19 -18.14
CA THR A 61 -7.57 -8.40 -18.98
C THR A 61 -6.83 -8.20 -20.30
N ALA A 62 -6.56 -6.95 -20.69
CA ALA A 62 -5.79 -6.67 -21.90
C ALA A 62 -4.36 -7.21 -21.78
N PRO A 63 -3.79 -7.75 -22.86
CA PRO A 63 -2.40 -8.23 -22.87
C PRO A 63 -1.42 -7.16 -22.41
N SER A 64 -0.45 -7.54 -21.57
CA SER A 64 0.52 -6.60 -20.98
C SER A 64 1.35 -5.83 -22.03
N LYS A 65 1.53 -6.38 -23.24
CA LYS A 65 2.22 -5.73 -24.35
C LYS A 65 1.56 -4.41 -24.82
N TYR A 66 0.29 -4.20 -24.49
CA TYR A 66 -0.44 -2.97 -24.85
C TYR A 66 -0.07 -1.77 -23.96
N PHE A 67 0.64 -2.01 -22.84
CA PHE A 67 0.88 -0.98 -21.84
C PHE A 67 2.34 -0.92 -21.38
N ASP A 68 2.81 0.30 -21.10
CA ASP A 68 3.95 0.58 -20.24
C ASP A 68 3.45 1.13 -18.91
N SER A 69 3.77 0.49 -17.79
CA SER A 69 3.40 0.95 -16.45
C SER A 69 4.61 1.43 -15.65
N GLY A 70 5.77 0.78 -15.82
CA GLY A 70 7.02 1.22 -15.21
C GLY A 70 7.43 2.61 -15.69
N LYS A 71 7.13 2.92 -16.95
CA LYS A 71 7.38 4.22 -17.57
C LYS A 71 6.61 5.37 -16.92
N SER A 72 5.42 5.10 -16.34
CA SER A 72 4.65 6.10 -15.60
C SER A 72 5.25 6.40 -14.22
N ASN A 73 6.04 5.48 -13.68
CA ASN A 73 6.64 5.56 -12.35
C ASN A 73 8.07 6.14 -12.35
N GLN A 74 8.59 6.62 -13.48
CA GLN A 74 9.98 7.11 -13.58
C GLN A 74 10.32 8.25 -12.63
N ALA A 75 9.33 8.98 -12.12
CA ALA A 75 9.53 9.98 -11.08
C ALA A 75 10.12 9.38 -9.78
N PHE A 76 9.91 8.09 -9.51
CA PHE A 76 10.49 7.39 -8.35
C PHE A 76 11.90 6.86 -8.58
N ARG A 77 12.42 6.95 -9.80
CA ARG A 77 13.75 6.44 -10.17
C ARG A 77 14.89 6.94 -9.27
N PRO A 78 14.97 8.24 -8.89
CA PRO A 78 16.01 8.72 -7.99
C PRO A 78 16.00 8.04 -6.62
N LEU A 79 14.81 7.61 -6.16
CA LEU A 79 14.62 6.95 -4.88
C LEU A 79 14.89 5.43 -4.99
N LEU A 80 14.25 4.76 -5.94
CA LEU A 80 14.19 3.30 -6.02
C LEU A 80 15.37 2.67 -6.77
N GLY A 81 16.05 3.42 -7.64
CA GLY A 81 17.07 2.88 -8.55
C GLY A 81 16.49 2.45 -9.89
N ASN A 82 17.34 1.90 -10.77
CA ASN A 82 16.95 1.56 -12.15
C ASN A 82 16.30 0.17 -12.30
N LYS A 83 16.60 -0.72 -11.35
CA LYS A 83 16.22 -2.14 -11.38
C LYS A 83 15.00 -2.48 -10.54
N SER A 84 14.39 -1.48 -9.91
CA SER A 84 13.15 -1.66 -9.12
C SER A 84 12.02 -2.21 -9.99
N LEU A 85 11.32 -3.23 -9.47
CA LEU A 85 10.14 -3.84 -10.09
C LEU A 85 9.07 -2.81 -10.51
N LEU A 86 8.96 -1.70 -9.77
CA LEU A 86 7.99 -0.64 -10.05
C LEU A 86 8.31 0.15 -11.33
N LEU A 87 9.57 0.16 -11.76
CA LEU A 87 10.06 0.94 -12.90
C LEU A 87 10.27 0.11 -14.16
N LEU A 88 10.25 -1.22 -14.03
CA LEU A 88 10.45 -2.15 -15.14
C LEU A 88 9.15 -2.38 -15.92
N ASP A 89 9.29 -2.67 -17.21
CA ASP A 89 8.21 -3.06 -18.11
C ASP A 89 8.56 -4.36 -18.87
N GLY A 90 7.58 -4.95 -19.54
CA GLY A 90 7.76 -6.10 -20.43
C GLY A 90 8.41 -7.32 -19.75
N ASN A 91 9.36 -7.95 -20.44
CA ASN A 91 10.01 -9.19 -19.99
C ASN A 91 10.87 -8.98 -18.73
N GLU A 92 11.52 -7.82 -18.59
CA GLU A 92 12.32 -7.51 -17.40
C GLU A 92 11.43 -7.47 -16.15
N HIS A 93 10.27 -6.81 -16.24
CA HIS A 93 9.30 -6.80 -15.16
C HIS A 93 8.79 -8.23 -14.83
N GLN A 94 8.48 -9.04 -15.84
CA GLN A 94 7.99 -10.41 -15.61
C GLN A 94 9.05 -11.28 -14.94
N ARG A 95 10.30 -11.21 -15.41
CA ARG A 95 11.44 -11.91 -14.80
C ARG A 95 11.58 -11.50 -13.32
N GLN A 96 11.69 -10.20 -13.07
CA GLN A 96 11.91 -9.68 -11.73
C GLN A 96 10.76 -10.03 -10.78
N ARG A 97 9.51 -9.89 -11.26
CA ARG A 97 8.33 -10.27 -10.48
C ARG A 97 8.33 -11.75 -10.10
N LYS A 98 8.69 -12.65 -11.03
CA LYS A 98 8.77 -14.10 -10.78
C LYS A 98 9.78 -14.42 -9.66
N LEU A 99 10.93 -13.74 -9.67
CA LEU A 99 11.99 -13.93 -8.65
C LEU A 99 11.59 -13.40 -7.28
N LEU A 100 10.80 -12.31 -7.22
CA LEU A 100 10.40 -11.65 -5.98
C LEU A 100 9.14 -12.23 -5.33
N MET A 101 8.32 -13.01 -6.05
CA MET A 101 7.03 -13.51 -5.53
C MET A 101 7.14 -14.52 -4.37
N PRO A 102 8.07 -15.50 -4.37
CA PRO A 102 8.05 -16.60 -3.42
C PRO A 102 8.03 -16.19 -1.94
N PRO A 103 8.74 -15.14 -1.48
CA PRO A 103 8.72 -14.72 -0.08
C PRO A 103 7.36 -14.29 0.45
N PHE A 104 6.45 -13.83 -0.42
CA PHE A 104 5.18 -13.20 -0.04
C PHE A 104 3.97 -14.12 -0.13
N HIS A 105 4.17 -15.44 -0.38
CA HIS A 105 3.08 -16.38 -0.63
C HIS A 105 3.25 -17.71 0.12
N GLY A 106 2.12 -18.41 0.30
CA GLY A 106 2.10 -19.77 0.83
C GLY A 106 2.56 -19.88 2.28
N ASP A 107 3.22 -20.98 2.59
CA ASP A 107 3.66 -21.30 3.97
C ASP A 107 4.72 -20.34 4.52
N ARG A 108 5.39 -19.56 3.65
CA ARG A 108 6.35 -18.54 4.06
C ARG A 108 5.71 -17.49 4.97
N LEU A 109 4.46 -17.12 4.73
CA LEU A 109 3.77 -16.15 5.58
C LEU A 109 3.73 -16.56 7.04
N ARG A 110 3.58 -17.88 7.31
CA ARG A 110 3.54 -18.42 8.67
C ARG A 110 4.87 -18.24 9.41
N THR A 111 5.99 -18.22 8.69
CA THR A 111 7.30 -18.03 9.33
C THR A 111 7.47 -16.63 9.92
N TYR A 112 6.70 -15.66 9.45
CA TYR A 112 6.73 -14.28 9.94
C TYR A 112 5.76 -14.01 11.09
N SER A 113 4.80 -14.90 11.34
CA SER A 113 3.71 -14.66 12.31
C SER A 113 4.21 -14.33 13.71
N ARG A 114 5.14 -15.13 14.23
CA ARG A 114 5.71 -14.93 15.57
C ARG A 114 6.39 -13.56 15.69
N ALA A 115 7.15 -13.16 14.68
CA ALA A 115 7.78 -11.85 14.67
C ALA A 115 6.75 -10.71 14.68
N ILE A 116 5.66 -10.83 13.89
CA ILE A 116 4.57 -9.85 13.85
C ILE A 116 3.93 -9.73 15.24
N GLU A 117 3.60 -10.85 15.87
CA GLU A 117 2.96 -10.88 17.19
C GLU A 117 3.88 -10.31 18.27
N ASP A 118 5.12 -10.79 18.37
CA ASP A 118 6.09 -10.38 19.40
C ASP A 118 6.37 -8.86 19.29
N ILE A 119 6.64 -8.36 18.10
CA ILE A 119 6.89 -6.91 17.87
C ILE A 119 5.67 -6.10 18.25
N THR A 120 4.48 -6.54 17.84
CA THR A 120 3.24 -5.83 18.17
C THR A 120 3.00 -5.82 19.67
N GLN A 121 3.18 -6.95 20.35
CA GLN A 121 3.01 -7.07 21.80
C GLN A 121 3.98 -6.17 22.58
N GLN A 122 5.25 -6.13 22.16
CA GLN A 122 6.26 -5.29 22.80
C GLN A 122 5.88 -3.79 22.67
N GLU A 123 5.38 -3.36 21.50
CA GLU A 123 5.01 -1.96 21.31
C GLU A 123 3.74 -1.60 22.07
N ILE A 124 2.69 -2.43 22.04
CA ILE A 124 1.44 -2.12 22.74
C ILE A 124 1.57 -2.16 24.26
N SER A 125 2.56 -2.86 24.81
CA SER A 125 2.83 -2.79 26.27
C SER A 125 3.18 -1.39 26.76
N ARG A 126 3.63 -0.52 25.83
CA ARG A 126 3.94 0.89 26.09
C ARG A 126 2.73 1.82 25.94
N TRP A 127 1.58 1.31 25.43
CA TRP A 127 0.40 2.13 25.13
C TRP A 127 -0.58 2.23 26.30
N SER A 128 -0.39 1.47 27.35
CA SER A 128 -1.33 1.37 28.47
C SER A 128 -1.35 2.61 29.36
N THR A 129 -1.76 3.73 28.79
CA THR A 129 -2.06 4.94 29.54
C THR A 129 -3.51 5.35 29.25
N PRO A 130 -4.29 5.78 30.28
CA PRO A 130 -5.63 6.30 30.05
C PRO A 130 -5.60 7.68 29.34
N GLN A 131 -4.43 8.15 28.94
CA GLN A 131 -4.26 9.45 28.29
C GLN A 131 -4.25 9.30 26.75
N PRO A 132 -4.82 10.27 26.03
CA PRO A 132 -4.74 10.30 24.57
C PRO A 132 -3.30 10.39 24.07
N PHE A 133 -2.97 9.61 23.04
CA PHE A 133 -1.67 9.67 22.37
C PHE A 133 -1.81 9.61 20.85
N VAL A 134 -0.82 10.16 20.14
CA VAL A 134 -0.78 10.14 18.67
C VAL A 134 -0.42 8.72 18.20
N ILE A 135 -1.41 8.02 17.64
CA ILE A 135 -1.28 6.60 17.25
C ILE A 135 -0.30 6.35 16.10
N ARG A 136 -0.09 7.35 15.23
CA ARG A 136 0.73 7.19 14.02
C ARG A 136 2.16 6.75 14.32
N SER A 137 2.84 7.43 15.25
CA SER A 137 4.23 7.11 15.61
C SER A 137 4.37 5.69 16.14
N ALA A 138 3.42 5.25 16.96
CA ALA A 138 3.42 3.91 17.53
C ALA A 138 3.21 2.82 16.46
N VAL A 139 2.25 2.99 15.55
CA VAL A 139 2.04 2.05 14.43
C VAL A 139 3.22 2.05 13.47
N GLN A 140 3.84 3.20 13.21
CA GLN A 140 5.04 3.29 12.38
C GLN A 140 6.20 2.45 12.93
N VAL A 141 6.39 2.44 14.24
CA VAL A 141 7.41 1.59 14.87
C VAL A 141 7.10 0.10 14.63
N ILE A 142 5.86 -0.31 14.83
CA ILE A 142 5.45 -1.72 14.61
C ILE A 142 5.74 -2.14 13.16
N THR A 143 5.19 -1.42 12.19
CA THR A 143 5.26 -1.82 10.78
C THR A 143 6.69 -1.77 10.23
N LEU A 144 7.49 -0.78 10.67
CA LEU A 144 8.90 -0.73 10.27
C LEU A 144 9.71 -1.87 10.85
N ARG A 145 9.56 -2.17 12.16
CA ARG A 145 10.25 -3.29 12.79
C ARG A 145 9.88 -4.62 12.12
N ILE A 146 8.60 -4.82 11.80
CA ILE A 146 8.15 -6.03 11.10
C ILE A 146 8.82 -6.14 9.73
N ILE A 147 8.74 -5.11 8.88
CA ILE A 147 9.33 -5.19 7.53
C ILE A 147 10.85 -5.43 7.58
N LEU A 148 11.57 -4.79 8.51
CA LEU A 148 13.00 -5.02 8.67
C LEU A 148 13.32 -6.43 9.15
N ARG A 149 12.51 -6.96 10.08
CA ARG A 149 12.65 -8.35 10.55
C ARG A 149 12.41 -9.36 9.42
N VAL A 150 11.42 -9.13 8.58
CA VAL A 150 11.09 -9.97 7.44
C VAL A 150 12.17 -9.88 6.35
N LEU A 151 12.71 -8.69 6.11
CA LEU A 151 13.75 -8.48 5.10
C LEU A 151 15.12 -9.03 5.53
N PHE A 152 15.53 -8.84 6.80
CA PHE A 152 16.90 -9.09 7.24
C PHE A 152 17.02 -10.18 8.32
N GLY A 153 15.93 -10.73 8.83
CA GLY A 153 15.93 -11.87 9.76
C GLY A 153 16.37 -11.56 11.18
N SER A 154 16.97 -10.41 11.46
CA SER A 154 17.44 -10.02 12.79
C SER A 154 17.02 -8.60 13.15
N GLU A 155 16.65 -8.39 14.41
CA GLU A 155 16.48 -7.06 14.99
C GLU A 155 17.80 -6.66 15.66
N GLN A 156 18.67 -5.96 14.95
CA GLN A 156 19.62 -5.10 15.62
C GLN A 156 18.93 -3.75 15.83
N GLU A 157 18.46 -3.50 17.03
CA GLU A 157 17.63 -2.35 17.41
C GLU A 157 18.26 -1.01 17.01
N LEU A 158 19.58 -0.90 17.11
CA LEU A 158 20.36 0.27 16.68
C LEU A 158 20.34 0.46 15.15
N GLN A 159 20.41 -0.63 14.38
CA GLN A 159 20.34 -0.55 12.91
C GLN A 159 18.91 -0.21 12.46
N ALA A 160 17.89 -0.74 13.13
CA ALA A 160 16.49 -0.43 12.86
C ALA A 160 16.18 1.05 13.13
N GLN A 161 16.72 1.64 14.21
CA GLN A 161 16.55 3.06 14.51
C GLN A 161 17.24 3.97 13.48
N ALA A 162 18.50 3.66 13.13
CA ALA A 162 19.24 4.42 12.13
C ALA A 162 18.55 4.35 10.75
N LEU A 163 18.08 3.16 10.39
CA LEU A 163 17.35 2.95 9.13
C LEU A 163 16.00 3.67 9.14
N ASN A 164 15.27 3.66 10.25
CA ASN A 164 14.03 4.41 10.42
C ASN A 164 14.24 5.92 10.23
N GLN A 165 15.25 6.48 10.88
CA GLN A 165 15.56 7.90 10.75
C GLN A 165 15.94 8.25 9.31
N CYS A 166 16.77 7.42 8.68
CA CYS A 166 17.19 7.59 7.29
C CYS A 166 15.99 7.51 6.32
N LEU A 167 15.13 6.49 6.46
CA LEU A 167 13.94 6.32 5.63
C LEU A 167 12.93 7.44 5.82
N THR A 168 12.63 7.81 7.06
CA THR A 168 11.69 8.90 7.34
C THR A 168 12.17 10.22 6.75
N SER A 169 13.45 10.52 6.93
CA SER A 169 14.08 11.72 6.37
C SER A 169 14.10 11.69 4.83
N LEU A 170 14.41 10.54 4.24
CA LEU A 170 14.44 10.34 2.80
C LEU A 170 13.06 10.56 2.16
N VAL A 171 12.02 9.95 2.75
CA VAL A 171 10.63 10.12 2.29
C VAL A 171 10.18 11.56 2.42
N ASN A 172 10.44 12.21 3.54
CA ASN A 172 10.09 13.61 3.75
C ASN A 172 10.81 14.54 2.76
N SER A 173 12.09 14.28 2.49
CA SER A 173 12.87 15.05 1.51
C SER A 173 12.39 14.83 0.07
N PHE A 174 12.06 13.58 -0.28
CA PHE A 174 11.54 13.24 -1.61
C PHE A 174 10.16 13.84 -1.90
N LEU A 175 9.28 13.90 -0.88
CA LEU A 175 7.93 14.44 -0.99
C LEU A 175 7.86 15.96 -0.77
N SER A 176 8.97 16.60 -0.46
CA SER A 176 8.99 18.03 -0.18
C SER A 176 8.90 18.85 -1.46
N PRO A 177 8.09 19.93 -1.46
CA PRO A 177 8.06 20.88 -2.56
C PRO A 177 9.29 21.82 -2.60
N PHE A 178 10.18 21.76 -1.61
CA PHE A 178 11.29 22.70 -1.46
C PHE A 178 12.58 22.19 -2.10
N PRO A 179 13.17 22.91 -3.10
CA PRO A 179 14.34 22.45 -3.85
C PRO A 179 15.58 22.16 -2.99
N TRP A 180 15.80 22.90 -1.90
CA TRP A 180 16.94 22.68 -1.01
C TRP A 180 16.91 21.34 -0.27
N GLN A 181 15.76 20.71 -0.16
CA GLN A 181 15.65 19.36 0.43
C GLN A 181 16.24 18.29 -0.49
N LEU A 182 16.42 18.55 -1.78
CA LEU A 182 17.12 17.67 -2.72
C LEU A 182 18.61 17.44 -2.32
N LEU A 183 19.25 18.42 -1.69
CA LEU A 183 20.62 18.28 -1.19
C LEU A 183 20.68 17.26 -0.03
N PHE A 184 19.72 17.31 0.88
CA PHE A 184 19.62 16.34 1.97
C PHE A 184 19.23 14.95 1.46
N PHE A 185 18.36 14.89 0.43
CA PHE A 185 17.95 13.64 -0.20
C PHE A 185 19.13 12.81 -0.70
N SER A 186 20.07 13.43 -1.44
CA SER A 186 21.23 12.72 -1.99
C SER A 186 22.12 12.10 -0.90
N ARG A 187 22.37 12.82 0.19
CA ARG A 187 23.16 12.33 1.31
C ARG A 187 22.45 11.17 2.05
N GLN A 188 21.15 11.31 2.31
CA GLN A 188 20.35 10.29 2.99
C GLN A 188 20.25 9.02 2.14
N LYS A 189 20.06 9.19 0.82
CA LYS A 189 20.02 8.07 -0.11
C LYS A 189 21.36 7.33 -0.11
N GLN A 190 22.47 8.04 -0.16
CA GLN A 190 23.81 7.41 -0.11
C GLN A 190 24.04 6.64 1.20
N GLN A 191 23.58 7.17 2.34
CA GLN A 191 23.65 6.47 3.61
C GLN A 191 22.83 5.17 3.59
N LEU A 192 21.60 5.23 3.06
CA LEU A 192 20.76 4.05 2.91
C LEU A 192 21.39 3.02 1.97
N ASP A 193 21.89 3.46 0.83
CA ASP A 193 22.58 2.60 -0.15
C ASP A 193 23.77 1.88 0.48
N ASN A 194 24.61 2.60 1.22
CA ASN A 194 25.78 2.02 1.90
C ASN A 194 25.35 0.95 2.93
N LEU A 195 24.28 1.20 3.70
CA LEU A 195 23.75 0.23 4.66
C LEU A 195 23.27 -1.04 3.95
N LEU A 196 22.53 -0.89 2.85
CA LEU A 196 21.99 -2.03 2.10
C LEU A 196 23.09 -2.83 1.41
N TYR A 197 24.05 -2.18 0.75
CA TYR A 197 25.20 -2.86 0.14
C TYR A 197 26.05 -3.56 1.17
N THR A 198 26.27 -2.97 2.34
CA THR A 198 26.98 -3.63 3.44
C THR A 198 26.27 -4.92 3.86
N GLN A 199 24.95 -4.92 4.02
CA GLN A 199 24.19 -6.11 4.36
C GLN A 199 24.28 -7.19 3.26
N ILE A 200 24.15 -6.79 1.99
CA ILE A 200 24.26 -7.70 0.84
C ILE A 200 25.64 -8.38 0.83
N GLN A 201 26.72 -7.60 0.95
CA GLN A 201 28.09 -8.10 0.90
C GLN A 201 28.42 -9.02 2.08
N GLN A 202 28.02 -8.65 3.30
CA GLN A 202 28.20 -9.50 4.49
C GLN A 202 27.52 -10.86 4.32
N ARG A 203 26.28 -10.89 3.81
CA ARG A 203 25.54 -12.14 3.57
C ARG A 203 26.18 -12.99 2.46
N ARG A 204 26.65 -12.38 1.38
CA ARG A 204 27.39 -13.10 0.33
C ARG A 204 28.68 -13.73 0.84
N GLN A 205 29.44 -13.02 1.69
CA GLN A 205 30.68 -13.53 2.30
C GLN A 205 30.41 -14.68 3.27
N GLN A 206 29.31 -14.63 4.02
CA GLN A 206 28.91 -15.72 4.92
C GLN A 206 28.54 -17.00 4.17
N GLY A 207 28.05 -16.89 2.93
CA GLY A 207 27.73 -18.02 2.06
C GLY A 207 26.59 -18.95 2.57
N ASN A 208 25.98 -18.61 3.70
CA ASN A 208 24.90 -19.39 4.30
C ASN A 208 23.55 -18.64 4.15
N PHE A 209 22.71 -19.12 3.24
CA PHE A 209 21.40 -18.57 2.95
C PHE A 209 20.24 -19.38 3.58
N SER A 210 20.50 -20.07 4.70
CA SER A 210 19.49 -20.93 5.35
C SER A 210 18.41 -20.17 6.12
N SER A 211 18.67 -18.91 6.53
CA SER A 211 17.67 -18.08 7.19
C SER A 211 16.50 -17.76 6.25
N PRO A 212 15.24 -17.81 6.75
CA PRO A 212 14.05 -17.60 5.91
C PRO A 212 13.77 -16.13 5.55
N ASP A 213 14.68 -15.20 5.84
CA ASP A 213 14.52 -13.79 5.50
C ASP A 213 14.60 -13.52 3.99
N ILE A 214 13.99 -12.41 3.57
CA ILE A 214 13.85 -12.08 2.14
C ILE A 214 15.22 -11.84 1.50
N LEU A 215 16.16 -11.19 2.18
CA LEU A 215 17.50 -10.94 1.62
C LEU A 215 18.21 -12.25 1.27
N ASN A 216 18.20 -13.24 2.16
CA ASN A 216 18.78 -14.54 1.88
C ASN A 216 18.09 -15.27 0.72
N LEU A 217 16.75 -15.17 0.65
CA LEU A 217 16.01 -15.75 -0.47
C LEU A 217 16.38 -15.08 -1.80
N LEU A 218 16.52 -13.75 -1.84
CA LEU A 218 16.93 -13.04 -3.05
C LEU A 218 18.36 -13.39 -3.46
N LEU A 219 19.29 -13.52 -2.49
CA LEU A 219 20.68 -13.91 -2.74
C LEU A 219 20.80 -15.33 -3.32
N ALA A 220 19.91 -16.24 -2.94
CA ALA A 220 19.89 -17.62 -3.41
C ALA A 220 19.10 -17.81 -4.71
N THR A 221 18.23 -16.86 -5.07
CA THR A 221 17.31 -17.01 -6.20
C THR A 221 18.04 -16.91 -7.53
N ARG A 222 17.71 -17.85 -8.45
CA ARG A 222 18.21 -17.88 -9.81
C ARG A 222 17.03 -17.72 -10.78
N ASP A 223 17.29 -17.06 -11.89
CA ASP A 223 16.34 -16.99 -12.99
C ASP A 223 16.34 -18.28 -13.86
N ASP A 224 15.50 -18.30 -14.89
CA ASP A 224 15.36 -19.45 -15.78
C ASP A 224 16.64 -19.77 -16.57
N THR A 225 17.62 -18.85 -16.60
CA THR A 225 18.95 -19.05 -17.22
C THR A 225 20.00 -19.48 -16.19
N GLY A 226 19.61 -19.62 -14.91
CA GLY A 226 20.52 -19.97 -13.82
C GLY A 226 21.29 -18.78 -13.24
N GLN A 227 21.03 -17.53 -13.69
CA GLN A 227 21.72 -16.34 -13.21
C GLN A 227 21.14 -15.87 -11.87
N LEU A 228 22.04 -15.47 -10.96
CA LEU A 228 21.68 -14.81 -9.70
C LEU A 228 21.30 -13.35 -9.93
N LEU A 229 20.52 -12.78 -9.01
CA LEU A 229 20.32 -11.35 -8.95
C LEU A 229 21.64 -10.63 -8.64
N THR A 230 21.89 -9.53 -9.34
CA THR A 230 23.02 -8.63 -9.06
C THR A 230 22.81 -7.88 -7.75
N ASP A 231 23.88 -7.35 -7.16
CA ASP A 231 23.79 -6.54 -5.94
C ASP A 231 22.96 -5.26 -6.16
N GLU A 232 23.02 -4.67 -7.37
CA GLU A 232 22.18 -3.54 -7.75
C GLU A 232 20.69 -3.92 -7.79
N GLU A 233 20.34 -5.05 -8.43
CA GLU A 233 18.97 -5.55 -8.46
C GLU A 233 18.45 -5.80 -7.03
N ILE A 234 19.21 -6.47 -6.19
CA ILE A 234 18.84 -6.75 -4.79
C ILE A 234 18.67 -5.47 -4.00
N ARG A 235 19.60 -4.51 -4.12
CA ARG A 235 19.53 -3.23 -3.42
C ARG A 235 18.31 -2.43 -3.83
N ASP A 236 18.00 -2.33 -5.13
CA ASP A 236 16.85 -1.60 -5.65
C ASP A 236 15.53 -2.23 -5.20
N GLU A 237 15.49 -3.56 -5.15
CA GLU A 237 14.32 -4.27 -4.63
C GLU A 237 14.16 -4.15 -3.11
N LEU A 238 15.24 -4.17 -2.33
CA LEU A 238 15.16 -3.94 -0.88
C LEU A 238 14.58 -2.56 -0.58
N ILE A 239 15.02 -1.51 -1.26
CA ILE A 239 14.43 -0.17 -1.12
C ILE A 239 12.95 -0.19 -1.53
N THR A 240 12.64 -0.83 -2.65
CA THR A 240 11.28 -0.94 -3.15
C THR A 240 10.36 -1.61 -2.14
N LEU A 241 10.79 -2.74 -1.58
CA LEU A 241 10.01 -3.50 -0.59
C LEU A 241 9.84 -2.73 0.73
N ILE A 242 10.89 -2.06 1.21
CA ILE A 242 10.79 -1.23 2.41
C ILE A 242 9.78 -0.10 2.19
N MET A 243 9.91 0.64 1.09
CA MET A 243 9.05 1.79 0.80
C MET A 243 7.60 1.37 0.58
N ALA A 244 7.38 0.28 -0.17
CA ALA A 244 6.05 -0.23 -0.46
C ALA A 244 5.37 -0.85 0.78
N GLY A 245 6.10 -1.59 1.60
CA GLY A 245 5.57 -2.31 2.75
C GLY A 245 5.34 -1.44 3.98
N TYR A 246 6.21 -0.46 4.23
CA TYR A 246 6.17 0.33 5.46
C TYR A 246 4.99 1.31 5.52
N GLU A 247 4.93 2.28 4.62
CA GLU A 247 3.96 3.39 4.72
C GLU A 247 2.54 2.95 4.37
N THR A 248 2.37 2.03 3.43
CA THR A 248 1.04 1.52 3.05
C THR A 248 0.42 0.66 4.14
N THR A 249 1.20 -0.22 4.76
CA THR A 249 0.77 -1.03 5.91
C THR A 249 0.46 -0.15 7.12
N THR A 250 1.34 0.80 7.46
CA THR A 250 1.08 1.81 8.51
C THR A 250 -0.27 2.48 8.28
N THR A 251 -0.52 2.98 7.06
CA THR A 251 -1.75 3.70 6.72
C THR A 251 -2.99 2.81 6.86
N THR A 252 -2.90 1.54 6.42
CA THR A 252 -4.01 0.60 6.52
C THR A 252 -4.33 0.25 7.97
N VAL A 253 -3.31 -0.02 8.80
CA VAL A 253 -3.49 -0.26 10.24
C VAL A 253 -4.13 0.95 10.91
N LEU A 254 -3.64 2.17 10.62
CA LEU A 254 -4.19 3.40 11.20
C LEU A 254 -5.66 3.62 10.85
N TRP A 255 -6.06 3.39 9.60
CA TRP A 255 -7.46 3.49 9.19
C TRP A 255 -8.31 2.39 9.82
N SER A 256 -7.80 1.16 9.94
CA SER A 256 -8.49 0.08 10.63
C SER A 256 -8.73 0.40 12.11
N LEU A 257 -7.69 0.87 12.81
CA LEU A 257 -7.79 1.27 14.21
C LEU A 257 -8.75 2.46 14.40
N TYR A 258 -8.74 3.44 13.48
CA TYR A 258 -9.69 4.54 13.51
C TYR A 258 -11.13 4.05 13.44
N TRP A 259 -11.47 3.17 12.50
CA TRP A 259 -12.83 2.68 12.36
C TRP A 259 -13.26 1.80 13.54
N VAL A 260 -12.37 0.94 14.02
CA VAL A 260 -12.62 0.10 15.20
C VAL A 260 -12.82 0.94 16.47
N ALA A 261 -12.03 2.01 16.66
CA ALA A 261 -12.18 2.90 17.80
C ALA A 261 -13.42 3.82 17.68
N LYS A 262 -13.86 4.12 16.44
CA LYS A 262 -15.01 4.99 16.16
C LYS A 262 -16.34 4.27 16.30
N ILE A 263 -16.38 2.96 16.03
CA ILE A 263 -17.62 2.17 15.98
C ILE A 263 -17.48 1.03 16.99
N PRO A 264 -18.00 1.19 18.23
CA PRO A 264 -17.86 0.21 19.30
C PRO A 264 -18.38 -1.18 18.91
N GLU A 265 -19.48 -1.26 18.15
CA GLU A 265 -20.08 -2.52 17.70
C GLU A 265 -19.12 -3.33 16.79
N VAL A 266 -18.32 -2.63 15.98
CA VAL A 266 -17.29 -3.29 15.15
C VAL A 266 -16.20 -3.88 16.04
N GLN A 267 -15.77 -3.14 17.05
CA GLN A 267 -14.75 -3.60 18.00
C GLN A 267 -15.27 -4.81 18.81
N GLU A 268 -16.49 -4.76 19.30
CA GLU A 268 -17.10 -5.85 20.07
C GLU A 268 -17.23 -7.14 19.26
N LYS A 269 -17.69 -7.06 18.00
CA LYS A 269 -17.76 -8.21 17.09
C LYS A 269 -16.39 -8.83 16.81
N LEU A 270 -15.36 -8.00 16.58
CA LEU A 270 -13.98 -8.49 16.39
C LEU A 270 -13.48 -9.20 17.63
N VAL A 271 -13.67 -8.62 18.81
CA VAL A 271 -13.22 -9.21 20.07
C VAL A 271 -13.98 -10.51 20.38
N ALA A 272 -15.27 -10.57 20.10
CA ALA A 272 -16.04 -11.81 20.26
C ALA A 272 -15.49 -12.93 19.38
N GLN A 273 -15.13 -12.65 18.13
CA GLN A 273 -14.50 -13.66 17.25
C GLN A 273 -13.11 -14.08 17.75
N LEU A 274 -12.31 -13.13 18.23
CA LEU A 274 -10.97 -13.43 18.77
C LEU A 274 -11.06 -14.30 20.04
N LYS A 275 -12.01 -14.02 20.94
CA LYS A 275 -12.25 -14.82 22.15
C LYS A 275 -12.79 -16.22 21.86
N ALA A 276 -13.47 -16.42 20.74
CA ALA A 276 -13.96 -17.72 20.32
C ALA A 276 -12.87 -18.65 19.75
N LEU A 277 -11.68 -18.10 19.45
CA LEU A 277 -10.50 -18.91 19.15
C LEU A 277 -9.90 -19.44 20.46
N ASP A 278 -9.49 -20.72 20.46
CA ASP A 278 -8.78 -21.32 21.60
C ASP A 278 -7.54 -20.50 21.99
N SER A 279 -7.14 -20.60 23.26
CA SER A 279 -6.04 -19.82 23.87
C SER A 279 -4.69 -19.92 23.14
N ASN A 280 -4.49 -20.92 22.29
CA ASN A 280 -3.39 -20.97 21.31
C ASN A 280 -3.82 -20.30 20.01
N LEU A 281 -3.70 -18.99 19.96
CA LEU A 281 -3.98 -18.18 18.77
C LEU A 281 -3.15 -18.66 17.57
N ASN A 282 -3.70 -19.60 16.79
CA ASN A 282 -3.07 -20.01 15.53
C ASN A 282 -3.14 -18.84 14.54
N PRO A 283 -2.00 -18.29 14.08
CA PRO A 283 -1.97 -17.14 13.18
C PRO A 283 -2.80 -17.33 11.90
N THR A 284 -2.84 -18.56 11.39
CA THR A 284 -3.65 -18.91 10.23
C THR A 284 -5.15 -18.85 10.54
N ALA A 285 -5.56 -19.28 11.74
CA ALA A 285 -6.95 -19.19 12.18
C ALA A 285 -7.38 -17.72 12.38
N ILE A 286 -6.50 -16.89 12.95
CA ILE A 286 -6.73 -15.44 13.06
C ILE A 286 -6.94 -14.83 11.67
N ALA A 287 -6.04 -15.08 10.73
CA ALA A 287 -6.13 -14.55 9.38
C ALA A 287 -7.35 -15.08 8.59
N ALA A 288 -7.94 -16.18 9.03
CA ALA A 288 -9.16 -16.75 8.44
C ALA A 288 -10.45 -16.20 9.04
N LEU A 289 -10.41 -15.40 10.14
CA LEU A 289 -11.60 -14.86 10.79
C LEU A 289 -12.43 -14.01 9.82
N PRO A 290 -13.71 -14.38 9.56
CA PRO A 290 -14.49 -13.74 8.52
C PRO A 290 -14.71 -12.24 8.76
N TYR A 291 -15.05 -11.86 10.00
CA TYR A 291 -15.32 -10.46 10.31
C TYR A 291 -14.05 -9.60 10.32
N LEU A 292 -12.92 -10.15 10.76
CA LEU A 292 -11.63 -9.47 10.67
C LEU A 292 -11.21 -9.20 9.22
N ARG A 293 -11.43 -10.16 8.33
CA ARG A 293 -11.24 -9.99 6.88
C ARG A 293 -12.19 -8.93 6.31
N ALA A 294 -13.44 -8.93 6.74
CA ALA A 294 -14.43 -7.95 6.31
C ALA A 294 -14.07 -6.53 6.75
N VAL A 295 -13.61 -6.34 7.99
CA VAL A 295 -13.12 -5.04 8.50
C VAL A 295 -11.91 -4.56 7.71
N PHE A 296 -10.95 -5.43 7.45
CA PHE A 296 -9.79 -5.12 6.61
C PHE A 296 -10.23 -4.69 5.20
N SER A 297 -11.12 -5.45 4.58
CA SER A 297 -11.60 -5.16 3.21
C SER A 297 -12.39 -3.85 3.15
N GLU A 298 -13.27 -3.59 4.11
CA GLU A 298 -14.05 -2.35 4.16
C GLU A 298 -13.15 -1.13 4.44
N THR A 299 -12.09 -1.31 5.24
CA THR A 299 -11.09 -0.25 5.45
C THR A 299 -10.44 0.16 4.13
N LEU A 300 -10.01 -0.80 3.32
CA LEU A 300 -9.40 -0.54 2.01
C LEU A 300 -10.40 -0.06 0.96
N ARG A 301 -11.68 -0.42 1.10
CA ARG A 301 -12.73 0.06 0.22
C ARG A 301 -13.01 1.55 0.43
N ILE A 302 -13.27 1.94 1.68
CA ILE A 302 -13.74 3.30 1.98
C ILE A 302 -12.64 4.34 1.77
N TYR A 303 -11.40 3.97 2.10
CA TYR A 303 -10.21 4.77 1.85
C TYR A 303 -9.14 3.91 1.18
N SER A 304 -9.26 3.74 -0.14
CA SER A 304 -8.19 3.12 -0.93
C SER A 304 -6.87 3.84 -0.66
N ILE A 305 -5.87 3.12 -0.18
CA ILE A 305 -4.64 3.72 0.35
C ILE A 305 -3.95 4.63 -0.66
N THR A 306 -3.91 4.22 -1.94
CA THR A 306 -3.32 5.02 -3.02
C THR A 306 -4.36 5.80 -3.82
N GLY A 307 -5.64 5.50 -3.69
CA GLY A 307 -6.73 6.09 -4.48
C GLY A 307 -6.73 5.68 -5.96
N PHE A 308 -5.57 5.50 -6.55
CA PHE A 308 -5.33 5.00 -7.90
C PHE A 308 -4.45 3.77 -7.86
N THR A 309 -4.59 2.90 -8.85
CA THR A 309 -3.62 1.82 -9.10
C THR A 309 -2.53 2.32 -10.05
N PHE A 310 -1.62 1.44 -10.46
CA PHE A 310 -0.60 1.81 -11.44
C PHE A 310 -1.23 2.26 -12.76
N ASP A 311 -0.76 3.38 -13.27
CA ASP A 311 -1.11 3.90 -14.58
C ASP A 311 -0.72 2.91 -15.70
N ARG A 312 -1.44 2.98 -16.80
CA ARG A 312 -1.21 2.22 -18.03
C ARG A 312 -0.99 3.21 -19.17
N ILE A 313 0.26 3.40 -19.59
CA ILE A 313 0.56 4.17 -20.81
C ILE A 313 0.28 3.27 -22.00
N VAL A 314 -0.65 3.67 -22.84
CA VAL A 314 -1.01 2.94 -24.07
C VAL A 314 0.18 2.92 -25.02
N LYS A 315 0.54 1.75 -25.55
CA LYS A 315 1.61 1.52 -26.53
C LYS A 315 1.08 1.22 -27.93
N ILE A 316 -0.02 0.51 -27.98
CA ILE A 316 -0.68 0.05 -29.20
C ILE A 316 -2.12 0.54 -29.11
N PRO A 317 -2.69 1.13 -30.18
CA PRO A 317 -4.06 1.59 -30.15
C PRO A 317 -5.00 0.50 -29.65
N LEU A 318 -5.87 0.86 -28.70
CA LEU A 318 -6.84 -0.09 -28.15
C LEU A 318 -8.18 0.59 -27.87
N LYS A 319 -9.22 -0.19 -27.94
CA LYS A 319 -10.58 0.21 -27.61
C LYS A 319 -10.91 -0.27 -26.19
N ILE A 320 -11.40 0.64 -25.34
CA ILE A 320 -11.97 0.35 -24.02
C ILE A 320 -13.39 0.90 -24.01
N MET A 321 -14.37 0.04 -23.89
CA MET A 321 -15.79 0.37 -24.08
C MET A 321 -16.00 1.09 -25.42
N ASP A 322 -16.53 2.31 -25.41
CA ASP A 322 -16.82 3.08 -26.63
C ASP A 322 -15.70 4.04 -27.04
N TYR A 323 -14.58 4.05 -26.32
CA TYR A 323 -13.47 4.96 -26.56
C TYR A 323 -12.27 4.23 -27.18
N GLU A 324 -11.65 4.87 -28.16
CA GLU A 324 -10.39 4.44 -28.75
C GLU A 324 -9.23 5.29 -28.22
N PHE A 325 -8.19 4.64 -27.72
CA PHE A 325 -7.03 5.28 -27.10
C PHE A 325 -5.78 5.08 -27.93
N GLU A 326 -5.14 6.20 -28.28
CA GLU A 326 -3.89 6.24 -29.03
C GLU A 326 -2.66 6.03 -28.12
N PRO A 327 -1.53 5.56 -28.71
CA PRO A 327 -0.27 5.46 -28.01
C PRO A 327 0.12 6.76 -27.30
N GLY A 328 0.58 6.62 -26.06
CA GLY A 328 0.93 7.75 -25.21
C GLY A 328 -0.21 8.24 -24.28
N THR A 329 -1.46 7.83 -24.51
CA THR A 329 -2.55 8.07 -23.57
C THR A 329 -2.28 7.33 -22.26
N VAL A 330 -2.50 8.00 -21.13
CA VAL A 330 -2.37 7.40 -19.80
C VAL A 330 -3.75 7.01 -19.29
N LEU A 331 -4.00 5.73 -19.13
CA LEU A 331 -5.19 5.19 -18.46
C LEU A 331 -4.88 4.99 -16.98
N SER A 332 -5.68 5.58 -16.11
CA SER A 332 -5.47 5.56 -14.66
C SER A 332 -6.67 4.94 -13.95
N PRO A 333 -6.63 3.65 -13.63
CA PRO A 333 -7.69 3.00 -12.86
C PRO A 333 -7.78 3.61 -11.46
N CYS A 334 -8.95 4.17 -11.13
CA CYS A 334 -9.21 4.85 -9.87
C CYS A 334 -10.02 3.94 -8.92
N SER A 335 -9.30 3.21 -8.05
CA SER A 335 -9.94 2.34 -7.06
C SER A 335 -10.82 3.12 -6.10
N TYR A 336 -10.42 4.34 -5.71
CA TYR A 336 -11.24 5.17 -4.84
C TYR A 336 -12.63 5.43 -5.43
N LEU A 337 -12.73 5.91 -6.67
CA LEU A 337 -14.01 6.18 -7.30
C LEU A 337 -14.84 4.91 -7.50
N THR A 338 -14.25 3.84 -8.02
CA THR A 338 -14.97 2.55 -8.18
C THR A 338 -15.55 2.07 -6.85
N HIS A 339 -14.79 2.18 -5.76
CA HIS A 339 -15.23 1.77 -4.43
C HIS A 339 -16.25 2.71 -3.78
N GLN A 340 -16.54 3.86 -4.38
CA GLN A 340 -17.57 4.80 -3.95
C GLN A 340 -18.85 4.77 -4.81
N ARG A 341 -18.92 3.87 -5.80
CA ARG A 341 -20.09 3.75 -6.68
C ARG A 341 -21.27 3.15 -5.91
N GLU A 342 -22.39 3.88 -5.88
CA GLU A 342 -23.55 3.51 -5.07
C GLU A 342 -24.27 2.26 -5.59
N GLU A 343 -24.24 2.04 -6.92
CA GLU A 343 -24.78 0.84 -7.55
C GLU A 343 -24.03 -0.46 -7.17
N ILE A 344 -22.78 -0.34 -6.74
CA ILE A 344 -21.96 -1.48 -6.28
C ILE A 344 -21.96 -1.55 -4.75
N TYR A 345 -21.84 -0.41 -4.10
CA TYR A 345 -21.71 -0.26 -2.65
C TYR A 345 -22.79 0.68 -2.11
N PRO A 346 -24.01 0.19 -1.82
CA PRO A 346 -25.05 1.03 -1.22
C PRO A 346 -24.55 1.73 0.04
N LEU A 347 -24.85 3.04 0.16
CA LEU A 347 -24.33 3.91 1.22
C LEU A 347 -22.78 3.90 1.29
N PRO A 348 -22.09 4.28 0.21
CA PRO A 348 -20.63 4.01 0.06
C PRO A 348 -19.77 4.76 1.08
N LYS A 349 -20.27 5.82 1.70
CA LYS A 349 -19.57 6.58 2.75
C LYS A 349 -19.72 5.97 4.15
N GLN A 350 -20.61 4.99 4.32
CA GLN A 350 -20.79 4.29 5.58
C GLN A 350 -19.79 3.13 5.67
N PHE A 351 -19.09 3.02 6.80
CA PHE A 351 -18.25 1.87 7.11
C PHE A 351 -19.14 0.69 7.52
N LYS A 352 -19.27 -0.29 6.66
CA LYS A 352 -20.13 -1.48 6.85
C LYS A 352 -19.37 -2.74 6.43
N PRO A 353 -18.58 -3.36 7.32
CA PRO A 353 -17.85 -4.59 7.03
C PRO A 353 -18.72 -5.73 6.54
N GLU A 354 -19.97 -5.79 7.00
CA GLU A 354 -20.94 -6.84 6.69
C GLU A 354 -21.15 -7.03 5.19
N ARG A 355 -20.96 -5.98 4.38
CA ARG A 355 -21.07 -6.09 2.91
C ARG A 355 -20.12 -7.12 2.30
N PHE A 356 -18.97 -7.35 2.93
CA PHE A 356 -18.00 -8.37 2.51
C PHE A 356 -18.32 -9.78 3.05
N LEU A 357 -19.30 -9.90 3.95
CA LEU A 357 -19.88 -11.18 4.38
C LEU A 357 -21.09 -11.53 3.54
N GLU A 358 -21.87 -10.51 3.13
CA GLU A 358 -23.12 -10.65 2.39
C GLU A 358 -22.90 -10.91 0.89
N ARG A 359 -21.81 -10.37 0.32
CA ARG A 359 -21.51 -10.43 -1.13
C ARG A 359 -20.03 -10.60 -1.41
N GLN A 360 -19.73 -11.39 -2.43
CA GLN A 360 -18.40 -11.44 -3.05
C GLN A 360 -18.34 -10.45 -4.21
N PHE A 361 -17.40 -9.51 -4.15
CA PHE A 361 -17.15 -8.53 -5.21
C PHE A 361 -16.18 -9.10 -6.26
N SER A 362 -16.42 -8.76 -7.52
CA SER A 362 -15.48 -9.12 -8.59
C SER A 362 -14.16 -8.35 -8.44
N PRO A 363 -13.04 -8.86 -9.03
CA PRO A 363 -11.74 -8.16 -9.00
C PRO A 363 -11.72 -6.85 -9.82
N TYR A 364 -12.83 -6.46 -10.41
CA TYR A 364 -13.01 -5.21 -11.15
C TYR A 364 -13.92 -4.22 -10.40
N GLU A 365 -14.64 -4.70 -9.40
CA GLU A 365 -15.42 -3.90 -8.47
C GLU A 365 -14.61 -3.58 -7.20
N TYR A 366 -13.80 -4.53 -6.71
CA TYR A 366 -12.95 -4.39 -5.54
C TYR A 366 -11.49 -4.75 -5.86
N TYR A 367 -10.64 -3.73 -6.01
CA TYR A 367 -9.23 -3.87 -6.41
C TYR A 367 -8.28 -2.90 -5.69
N PRO A 368 -8.26 -2.89 -4.35
CA PRO A 368 -7.40 -1.97 -3.60
C PRO A 368 -5.90 -2.25 -3.81
N PHE A 369 -5.56 -3.44 -4.28
CA PHE A 369 -4.20 -3.87 -4.60
C PHE A 369 -3.89 -3.82 -6.11
N GLY A 370 -4.75 -3.17 -6.89
CA GLY A 370 -4.62 -3.15 -8.34
C GLY A 370 -5.02 -4.47 -9.01
N GLY A 371 -4.48 -4.70 -10.21
CA GLY A 371 -4.84 -5.91 -10.98
C GLY A 371 -3.89 -6.22 -12.11
N SER A 372 -4.13 -7.36 -12.79
CA SER A 372 -3.33 -7.86 -13.90
C SER A 372 -1.88 -8.17 -13.46
N ASN A 373 -0.94 -8.01 -14.39
CA ASN A 373 0.50 -8.19 -14.14
C ASN A 373 1.10 -7.17 -13.15
N ARG A 374 0.35 -6.14 -12.77
CA ARG A 374 0.72 -5.11 -11.79
C ARG A 374 0.00 -5.26 -10.45
N LEU A 375 -0.68 -6.39 -10.22
CA LEU A 375 -1.22 -6.70 -8.91
C LEU A 375 -0.12 -6.63 -7.84
N CYS A 376 -0.43 -6.04 -6.69
CA CYS A 376 0.52 -5.91 -5.59
C CYS A 376 1.16 -7.25 -5.23
N ILE A 377 2.49 -7.30 -5.25
CA ILE A 377 3.25 -8.52 -4.94
C ILE A 377 3.11 -8.92 -3.47
N GLY A 378 3.00 -7.92 -2.59
CA GLY A 378 2.86 -8.10 -1.14
C GLY A 378 1.42 -8.24 -0.64
N MET A 379 0.41 -8.40 -1.51
CA MET A 379 -1.00 -8.40 -1.10
C MET A 379 -1.30 -9.43 0.00
N ALA A 380 -0.87 -10.68 -0.19
CA ALA A 380 -1.13 -11.74 0.78
C ALA A 380 -0.39 -11.51 2.11
N PHE A 381 0.85 -11.02 2.05
CA PHE A 381 1.63 -10.65 3.22
C PHE A 381 1.00 -9.48 3.97
N ALA A 382 0.65 -8.40 3.28
CA ALA A 382 0.02 -7.22 3.89
C ALA A 382 -1.30 -7.57 4.57
N GLN A 383 -2.14 -8.39 3.92
CA GLN A 383 -3.38 -8.87 4.54
C GLN A 383 -3.11 -9.66 5.81
N PHE A 384 -2.18 -10.61 5.76
CA PHE A 384 -1.81 -11.45 6.90
C PHE A 384 -1.22 -10.61 8.04
N GLU A 385 -0.27 -9.73 7.73
CA GLU A 385 0.39 -8.84 8.69
C GLU A 385 -0.61 -7.94 9.42
N ILE A 386 -1.46 -7.23 8.66
CA ILE A 386 -2.42 -6.28 9.23
C ILE A 386 -3.44 -6.99 10.11
N GLN A 387 -3.91 -8.16 9.70
CA GLN A 387 -4.86 -8.95 10.50
C GLN A 387 -4.24 -9.42 11.82
N LEU A 388 -2.99 -9.86 11.82
CA LEU A 388 -2.30 -10.26 13.06
C LEU A 388 -2.04 -9.04 13.97
N ILE A 389 -1.63 -7.89 13.41
CA ILE A 389 -1.46 -6.66 14.19
C ILE A 389 -2.78 -6.28 14.87
N LEU A 390 -3.88 -6.22 14.11
CA LEU A 390 -5.20 -5.87 14.65
C LEU A 390 -5.66 -6.86 15.70
N ALA A 391 -5.52 -8.15 15.47
CA ALA A 391 -5.89 -9.19 16.43
C ALA A 391 -5.08 -9.08 17.72
N THR A 392 -3.76 -8.88 17.62
CA THR A 392 -2.87 -8.74 18.78
C THR A 392 -3.21 -7.49 19.61
N ILE A 393 -3.53 -6.38 18.97
CA ILE A 393 -3.97 -5.15 19.65
C ILE A 393 -5.31 -5.37 20.35
N LEU A 394 -6.32 -5.86 19.62
CA LEU A 394 -7.70 -5.93 20.09
C LEU A 394 -7.95 -7.04 21.12
N SER A 395 -7.11 -8.08 21.15
CA SER A 395 -7.16 -9.10 22.19
C SER A 395 -6.75 -8.57 23.58
N ARG A 396 -6.00 -7.46 23.63
CA ARG A 396 -5.43 -6.91 24.86
C ARG A 396 -5.96 -5.53 25.25
N LEU A 397 -6.33 -4.74 24.25
CA LEU A 397 -6.69 -3.33 24.43
C LEU A 397 -8.10 -3.04 23.95
N HIS A 398 -8.80 -2.19 24.71
CA HIS A 398 -9.98 -1.48 24.26
C HIS A 398 -9.56 -0.12 23.73
N LEU A 399 -10.02 0.22 22.52
CA LEU A 399 -9.66 1.47 21.84
C LEU A 399 -10.86 2.41 21.77
N SER A 400 -10.60 3.69 21.99
CA SER A 400 -11.56 4.77 21.75
C SER A 400 -10.86 5.98 21.12
N LEU A 401 -11.61 6.80 20.40
CA LEU A 401 -11.08 8.06 19.86
C LEU A 401 -11.02 9.11 20.97
N ALA A 402 -9.94 9.90 20.99
CA ALA A 402 -9.85 11.05 21.89
C ALA A 402 -10.75 12.21 21.45
N ASP A 403 -11.04 12.30 20.14
CA ASP A 403 -11.95 13.27 19.54
C ASP A 403 -12.84 12.54 18.53
N CYS A 404 -14.16 12.70 18.69
CA CYS A 404 -15.17 12.07 17.84
C CYS A 404 -15.44 12.82 16.53
N GLN A 405 -14.73 13.92 16.24
CA GLN A 405 -14.92 14.69 15.01
C GLN A 405 -14.64 13.84 13.77
N PRO A 406 -15.42 14.04 12.69
CA PRO A 406 -15.19 13.32 11.44
C PRO A 406 -13.78 13.58 10.88
N VAL A 407 -13.05 12.51 10.63
CA VAL A 407 -11.69 12.57 10.07
C VAL A 407 -11.76 12.50 8.55
N ARG A 408 -11.00 13.36 7.87
CA ARG A 408 -10.85 13.34 6.41
C ARG A 408 -9.47 12.82 6.02
N PRO A 409 -9.38 12.03 4.95
CA PRO A 409 -8.09 11.62 4.41
C PRO A 409 -7.24 12.80 3.96
N ILE A 410 -5.94 12.73 4.24
CA ILE A 410 -4.95 13.73 3.81
C ILE A 410 -4.05 13.08 2.77
N PRO A 411 -3.90 13.67 1.55
CA PRO A 411 -2.92 13.20 0.59
C PRO A 411 -1.48 13.39 1.11
N ARG A 412 -0.70 12.29 1.10
CA ARG A 412 0.74 12.32 1.40
C ARG A 412 1.48 11.45 0.38
N GLY A 413 2.15 12.09 -0.57
CA GLY A 413 2.66 11.41 -1.74
C GLY A 413 1.52 10.77 -2.53
N ILE A 414 1.57 9.46 -2.71
CA ILE A 414 0.51 8.69 -3.38
C ILE A 414 -0.56 8.16 -2.40
N ASN A 415 -0.32 8.27 -1.08
CA ASN A 415 -1.18 7.67 -0.06
C ASN A 415 -2.24 8.65 0.47
N LEU A 416 -3.40 8.12 0.81
CA LEU A 416 -4.50 8.77 1.51
C LEU A 416 -4.43 8.39 3.00
N ILE A 417 -3.76 9.21 3.80
CA ILE A 417 -3.51 8.92 5.21
C ILE A 417 -4.55 9.56 6.14
N PRO A 418 -4.76 9.02 7.36
CA PRO A 418 -5.46 9.75 8.40
C PRO A 418 -4.68 10.99 8.82
N PRO A 419 -5.33 11.99 9.46
CA PRO A 419 -4.64 13.16 10.00
C PRO A 419 -3.45 12.78 10.87
N LEU A 420 -2.33 13.50 10.69
CA LEU A 420 -1.07 13.20 11.39
C LEU A 420 -1.19 13.24 12.92
N LYS A 421 -2.15 14.02 13.44
CA LYS A 421 -2.41 14.20 14.87
C LYS A 421 -3.59 13.35 15.37
N LEU A 422 -3.99 12.30 14.65
CA LEU A 422 -5.04 11.38 15.11
C LEU A 422 -4.62 10.78 16.46
N GLN A 423 -5.47 10.99 17.48
CA GLN A 423 -5.25 10.51 18.84
C GLN A 423 -6.27 9.44 19.20
N ILE A 424 -5.79 8.41 19.88
CA ILE A 424 -6.62 7.38 20.51
C ILE A 424 -6.30 7.27 21.99
N ILE A 425 -7.23 6.65 22.72
CA ILE A 425 -7.08 6.20 24.10
C ILE A 425 -7.08 4.68 24.06
N ALA A 426 -6.12 4.05 24.74
CA ALA A 426 -6.02 2.60 24.84
C ALA A 426 -6.12 2.19 26.31
N ALA A 427 -7.10 1.37 26.65
CA ALA A 427 -7.29 0.79 27.97
C ALA A 427 -7.06 -0.71 27.94
N GLN A 428 -6.51 -1.29 29.00
CA GLN A 428 -6.40 -2.74 29.16
C GLN A 428 -7.78 -3.38 29.19
N ARG A 429 -7.90 -4.59 28.64
CA ARG A 429 -9.14 -5.38 28.67
C ARG A 429 -9.19 -6.29 29.90
#